data_5ba9c73c55a18cd86ee0ad4fcc7468dc
#
_entry.id   5ba9c73c55a18cd86ee0ad4fcc7468dc
#
_cell.length_a   1.000
_cell.length_b   1.000
_cell.length_c   1.000
_cell.angle_alpha   90.00
_cell.angle_beta   90.00
_cell.angle_gamma   90.00
#
_symmetry.space_group_name_H-M   'P 1'
#
loop_
_entity.id
_entity.type
_entity.pdbx_description
1 polymer ?
#
loop_
_entity_poly.entity_id
_entity_poly.type
_entity_poly.pdbx_seq_one_letter_code
_entity_poly.pdbx_strand_id
1 'polypeptide(L)'
;MAEDRLNEYVQKMKVADGMLIGSPVYFGNMTAQTKAFLDRAFYVARANGDMFRLKVGAAVAVNRRAGALDTFNEINKLYLISQMIVPGSSYWNTITALKPGDIATDEEGVRTMRTLGKNMAWLLKKLG
;
A
#
# COMPACT_ATOMS: atom_id res chain seq x y z
N MET A 1 -28.52 -6.50 -2.43
CA MET A 1 -27.12 -6.76 -2.05
C MET A 1 -26.23 -5.88 -2.92
N ALA A 2 -25.30 -5.15 -2.32
CA ALA A 2 -24.32 -4.44 -3.12
C ALA A 2 -23.48 -5.45 -3.92
N GLU A 3 -23.30 -5.22 -5.21
CA GLU A 3 -22.52 -6.07 -6.09
C GLU A 3 -21.06 -6.12 -5.61
N ASP A 4 -20.50 -7.30 -5.41
CA ASP A 4 -19.11 -7.47 -4.99
C ASP A 4 -18.18 -7.26 -6.20
N ARG A 5 -17.54 -6.11 -6.24
CA ARG A 5 -16.62 -5.73 -7.33
C ARG A 5 -15.17 -6.21 -7.12
N LEU A 6 -14.92 -7.13 -6.18
CA LEU A 6 -13.56 -7.59 -5.87
C LEU A 6 -12.81 -8.08 -7.12
N ASN A 7 -13.46 -8.92 -7.93
CA ASN A 7 -12.82 -9.47 -9.13
C ASN A 7 -12.43 -8.40 -10.13
N GLU A 8 -13.24 -7.35 -10.29
CA GLU A 8 -12.90 -6.20 -11.14
C GLU A 8 -11.60 -5.54 -10.66
N TYR A 9 -11.50 -5.28 -9.35
CA TYR A 9 -10.30 -4.65 -8.79
C TYR A 9 -9.07 -5.56 -8.88
N VAL A 10 -9.22 -6.87 -8.64
CA VAL A 10 -8.12 -7.84 -8.81
C VAL A 10 -7.62 -7.86 -10.26
N GLN A 11 -8.51 -7.77 -11.25
CA GLN A 11 -8.09 -7.68 -12.65
C GLN A 11 -7.32 -6.38 -12.95
N LYS A 12 -7.74 -5.25 -12.38
CA LYS A 12 -6.99 -4.00 -12.50
C LYS A 12 -5.60 -4.11 -11.85
N MET A 13 -5.50 -4.74 -10.67
CA MET A 13 -4.23 -4.98 -10.00
C MET A 13 -3.34 -5.93 -10.82
N LYS A 14 -3.93 -6.93 -11.49
CA LYS A 14 -3.21 -7.89 -12.35
C LYS A 14 -2.53 -7.20 -13.53
N VAL A 15 -3.18 -6.24 -14.18
CA VAL A 15 -2.62 -5.55 -15.36
C VAL A 15 -1.72 -4.38 -15.02
N ALA A 16 -1.75 -3.87 -13.79
CA ALA A 16 -0.87 -2.81 -13.34
C ALA A 16 0.56 -3.32 -13.13
N ASP A 17 1.57 -2.51 -13.42
CA ASP A 17 2.99 -2.82 -13.18
C ASP A 17 3.38 -2.63 -11.71
N GLY A 18 2.65 -1.79 -11.00
CA GLY A 18 2.82 -1.55 -9.58
C GLY A 18 1.54 -1.11 -8.90
N MET A 19 1.53 -1.19 -7.57
CA MET A 19 0.41 -0.75 -6.75
C MET A 19 0.88 0.00 -5.51
N LEU A 20 0.14 1.03 -5.14
CA LEU A 20 0.32 1.76 -3.90
C LEU A 20 -0.94 1.60 -3.07
N ILE A 21 -0.80 1.02 -1.88
CA ILE A 21 -1.90 0.81 -0.94
C ILE A 21 -1.71 1.72 0.25
N GLY A 22 -2.72 2.53 0.52
CA GLY A 22 -2.76 3.42 1.67
C GLY A 22 -3.93 3.12 2.58
N SER A 23 -3.74 3.27 3.89
CA SER A 23 -4.81 3.19 4.87
C SER A 23 -4.62 4.22 5.98
N PRO A 24 -5.70 4.83 6.47
CA PRO A 24 -5.67 5.46 7.77
C PRO A 24 -5.52 4.39 8.86
N VAL A 25 -4.99 4.80 10.00
CA VAL A 25 -4.82 3.93 11.16
C VAL A 25 -6.05 4.03 12.05
N TYR A 26 -6.75 2.92 12.22
CA TYR A 26 -7.86 2.78 13.15
C TYR A 26 -7.52 1.70 14.18
N PHE A 27 -7.53 2.07 15.47
CA PHE A 27 -7.18 1.15 16.56
C PHE A 27 -5.84 0.42 16.36
N GLY A 28 -4.83 1.17 15.94
CA GLY A 28 -3.45 0.67 15.83
C GLY A 28 -3.13 -0.10 14.55
N ASN A 29 -4.07 -0.25 13.61
CA ASN A 29 -3.84 -0.96 12.36
C ASN A 29 -4.64 -0.35 11.19
N MET A 30 -4.55 -0.95 10.00
CA MET A 30 -5.35 -0.55 8.85
C MET A 30 -6.86 -0.68 9.11
N THR A 31 -7.68 0.00 8.32
CA THR A 31 -9.13 -0.12 8.44
C THR A 31 -9.60 -1.54 8.14
N ALA A 32 -10.70 -1.95 8.76
CA ALA A 32 -11.32 -3.25 8.50
C ALA A 32 -11.67 -3.44 7.02
N GLN A 33 -12.10 -2.38 6.33
CA GLN A 33 -12.41 -2.43 4.89
C GLN A 33 -11.14 -2.69 4.06
N THR A 34 -10.03 -2.01 4.37
CA THR A 34 -8.74 -2.25 3.73
C THR A 34 -8.30 -3.69 3.95
N LYS A 35 -8.33 -4.18 5.18
CA LYS A 35 -7.95 -5.55 5.52
C LYS A 35 -8.80 -6.58 4.79
N ALA A 36 -10.12 -6.44 4.82
CA ALA A 36 -11.05 -7.36 4.16
C ALA A 36 -10.85 -7.40 2.64
N PHE A 37 -10.59 -6.26 2.01
CA PHE A 37 -10.27 -6.19 0.58
C PHE A 37 -8.94 -6.88 0.28
N LEU A 38 -7.89 -6.55 1.01
CA LEU A 38 -6.54 -7.07 0.75
C LEU A 38 -6.44 -8.57 0.99
N ASP A 39 -7.00 -9.10 2.06
CA ASP A 39 -6.99 -10.54 2.34
C ASP A 39 -7.61 -11.32 1.18
N ARG A 40 -8.73 -10.86 0.66
CA ARG A 40 -9.43 -11.50 -0.45
C ARG A 40 -8.69 -11.34 -1.77
N ALA A 41 -8.20 -10.12 -2.08
CA ALA A 41 -7.49 -9.84 -3.32
C ALA A 41 -6.19 -10.63 -3.42
N PHE A 42 -5.40 -10.64 -2.36
CA PHE A 42 -4.13 -11.37 -2.32
C PHE A 42 -4.33 -12.88 -2.28
N TYR A 43 -5.38 -13.37 -1.60
CA TYR A 43 -5.75 -14.78 -1.64
C TYR A 43 -6.09 -15.22 -3.07
N VAL A 44 -6.95 -14.49 -3.76
CA VAL A 44 -7.30 -14.78 -5.17
C VAL A 44 -6.07 -14.74 -6.06
N ALA A 45 -5.21 -13.74 -5.91
CA ALA A 45 -4.01 -13.61 -6.73
C ALA A 45 -3.05 -14.80 -6.55
N ARG A 46 -2.83 -15.23 -5.32
CA ARG A 46 -1.96 -16.38 -5.03
C ARG A 46 -2.56 -17.70 -5.51
N ALA A 47 -3.85 -17.92 -5.31
CA ALA A 47 -4.55 -19.11 -5.76
C ALA A 47 -4.58 -19.26 -7.30
N ASN A 48 -4.35 -18.18 -8.03
CA ASN A 48 -4.36 -18.15 -9.50
C ASN A 48 -2.98 -17.90 -10.12
N GLY A 49 -1.93 -18.47 -9.55
CA GLY A 49 -0.58 -18.46 -10.11
C GLY A 49 0.25 -17.23 -9.76
N ASP A 50 0.10 -16.74 -8.53
CA ASP A 50 0.89 -15.60 -8.01
C ASP A 50 0.84 -14.36 -8.94
N MET A 51 -0.38 -13.91 -9.27
CA MET A 51 -0.64 -12.83 -10.24
C MET A 51 0.15 -11.55 -9.99
N PHE A 52 0.59 -11.32 -8.74
CA PHE A 52 1.29 -10.09 -8.35
C PHE A 52 2.81 -10.26 -8.27
N ARG A 53 3.31 -11.46 -8.57
CA ARG A 53 4.75 -11.76 -8.53
C ARG A 53 5.55 -10.75 -9.36
N LEU A 54 6.65 -10.22 -8.78
CA LEU A 54 7.58 -9.25 -9.36
C LEU A 54 6.98 -7.86 -9.68
N LYS A 55 5.72 -7.60 -9.34
CA LYS A 55 5.17 -6.24 -9.39
C LYS A 55 5.74 -5.37 -8.28
N VAL A 56 5.78 -4.08 -8.50
CA VAL A 56 6.22 -3.11 -7.49
C VAL A 56 5.07 -2.83 -6.52
N GLY A 57 5.31 -2.95 -5.21
CA GLY A 57 4.32 -2.66 -4.18
C GLY A 57 4.83 -1.63 -3.18
N ALA A 58 4.04 -0.63 -2.84
CA ALA A 58 4.35 0.32 -1.80
C ALA A 58 3.17 0.50 -0.83
N ALA A 59 3.48 0.54 0.46
CA ALA A 59 2.53 0.80 1.52
C ALA A 59 2.70 2.21 2.06
N VAL A 60 1.58 2.88 2.36
CA VAL A 60 1.56 4.16 3.07
C VAL A 60 0.52 4.14 4.20
N ALA A 61 0.82 4.75 5.32
CA ALA A 61 -0.08 4.81 6.45
C ALA A 61 -0.23 6.24 6.97
N VAL A 62 -1.47 6.64 7.25
CA VAL A 62 -1.78 7.94 7.85
C VAL A 62 -2.31 7.72 9.26
N ASN A 63 -1.66 8.29 10.26
CA ASN A 63 -2.07 8.18 11.64
C ASN A 63 -2.24 9.56 12.28
N ARG A 64 -3.05 9.59 13.35
CA ARG A 64 -3.12 10.76 14.21
C ARG A 64 -1.88 10.88 15.11
N ARG A 65 -1.38 9.76 15.66
CA ARG A 65 -0.32 9.75 16.66
C ARG A 65 0.48 8.46 16.74
N ALA A 66 -0.13 7.29 16.57
CA ALA A 66 0.52 6.00 16.73
C ALA A 66 -0.12 4.94 15.83
N GLY A 67 0.51 3.76 15.68
CA GLY A 67 0.01 2.60 14.93
C GLY A 67 0.30 2.63 13.43
N ALA A 68 0.98 3.65 12.91
CA ALA A 68 1.29 3.71 11.48
C ALA A 68 2.26 2.60 11.05
N LEU A 69 3.24 2.26 11.87
CA LEU A 69 4.19 1.18 11.55
C LEU A 69 3.51 -0.19 11.50
N ASP A 70 2.54 -0.45 12.37
CA ASP A 70 1.80 -1.70 12.34
C ASP A 70 1.01 -1.83 11.03
N THR A 71 0.31 -0.75 10.63
CA THR A 71 -0.40 -0.68 9.35
C THR A 71 0.54 -0.86 8.16
N PHE A 72 1.67 -0.14 8.14
CA PHE A 72 2.70 -0.24 7.11
C PHE A 72 3.25 -1.66 6.99
N ASN A 73 3.59 -2.28 8.12
CA ASN A 73 4.12 -3.64 8.15
C ASN A 73 3.09 -4.68 7.70
N GLU A 74 1.84 -4.55 8.11
CA GLU A 74 0.78 -5.49 7.68
C GLU A 74 0.55 -5.47 6.18
N ILE A 75 0.58 -4.31 5.54
CA ILE A 75 0.49 -4.22 4.08
C ILE A 75 1.74 -4.82 3.42
N ASN A 76 2.93 -4.51 3.91
CA ASN A 76 4.18 -5.03 3.35
C ASN A 76 4.30 -6.56 3.46
N LYS A 77 3.76 -7.19 4.51
CA LYS A 77 3.70 -8.66 4.61
C LYS A 77 2.98 -9.29 3.40
N LEU A 78 1.91 -8.66 2.92
CA LEU A 78 1.18 -9.15 1.74
C LEU A 78 2.01 -9.05 0.47
N TYR A 79 2.75 -7.96 0.30
CA TYR A 79 3.68 -7.81 -0.83
C TYR A 79 4.78 -8.86 -0.79
N LEU A 80 5.42 -9.02 0.35
CA LEU A 80 6.55 -9.95 0.51
C LEU A 80 6.13 -11.40 0.28
N ILE A 81 5.02 -11.86 0.86
CA ILE A 81 4.53 -13.22 0.64
C ILE A 81 4.10 -13.45 -0.82
N SER A 82 3.74 -12.40 -1.54
CA SER A 82 3.35 -12.46 -2.96
C SER A 82 4.53 -12.23 -3.91
N GLN A 83 5.76 -12.29 -3.42
CA GLN A 83 6.99 -12.15 -4.19
C GLN A 83 7.06 -10.81 -4.94
N MET A 84 6.49 -9.76 -4.38
CA MET A 84 6.53 -8.41 -4.95
C MET A 84 7.81 -7.69 -4.56
N ILE A 85 8.16 -6.65 -5.32
CA ILE A 85 9.32 -5.80 -5.07
C ILE A 85 8.87 -4.55 -4.32
N VAL A 86 9.40 -4.35 -3.11
CA VAL A 86 9.03 -3.22 -2.25
C VAL A 86 10.15 -2.18 -2.25
N PRO A 87 9.96 -1.01 -2.87
CA PRO A 87 10.94 0.07 -2.81
C PRO A 87 10.92 0.76 -1.45
N GLY A 88 12.08 1.12 -0.96
CA GLY A 88 12.22 2.01 0.18
C GLY A 88 12.00 3.48 -0.18
N SER A 89 11.95 4.33 0.84
CA SER A 89 11.94 5.79 0.73
C SER A 89 13.02 6.39 1.64
N SER A 90 12.90 7.67 2.00
CA SER A 90 13.83 8.31 2.93
C SER A 90 13.58 7.97 4.40
N TYR A 91 12.41 7.44 4.72
CA TYR A 91 11.99 6.98 6.05
C TYR A 91 10.88 5.94 5.89
N TRP A 92 10.26 5.46 6.98
CA TRP A 92 9.05 4.65 6.87
C TRP A 92 7.91 5.48 6.27
N ASN A 93 7.12 4.87 5.39
CA ASN A 93 6.08 5.57 4.63
C ASN A 93 4.86 5.88 5.51
N THR A 94 5.05 6.70 6.51
CA THR A 94 4.02 7.14 7.44
C THR A 94 3.90 8.65 7.41
N ILE A 95 2.69 9.16 7.65
CA ILE A 95 2.41 10.58 7.72
C ILE A 95 1.41 10.85 8.84
N THR A 96 1.60 11.94 9.57
CA THR A 96 0.74 12.31 10.70
C THR A 96 -0.25 13.39 10.29
N ALA A 97 -1.54 13.14 10.55
CA ALA A 97 -2.60 14.10 10.30
C ALA A 97 -3.81 13.81 11.21
N LEU A 98 -4.47 14.84 11.72
CA LEU A 98 -5.68 14.73 12.52
C LEU A 98 -6.92 15.20 11.75
N LYS A 99 -6.79 16.27 10.98
CA LYS A 99 -7.88 16.91 10.23
C LYS A 99 -7.55 16.93 8.74
N PRO A 100 -8.56 17.07 7.87
CA PRO A 100 -8.30 17.34 6.46
C PRO A 100 -7.38 18.54 6.26
N GLY A 101 -6.33 18.35 5.48
CA GLY A 101 -5.31 19.37 5.22
C GLY A 101 -4.05 19.29 6.12
N ASP A 102 -4.11 18.67 7.28
CA ASP A 102 -2.98 18.56 8.22
C ASP A 102 -1.77 17.83 7.61
N ILE A 103 -1.97 16.99 6.64
CA ILE A 103 -0.89 16.30 5.92
C ILE A 103 0.19 17.28 5.44
N ALA A 104 -0.21 18.49 5.01
CA ALA A 104 0.72 19.49 4.52
C ALA A 104 1.66 20.05 5.62
N THR A 105 1.31 19.88 6.89
CA THR A 105 2.12 20.34 8.04
C THR A 105 3.16 19.32 8.49
N ASP A 106 3.05 18.05 8.07
CA ASP A 106 4.06 17.03 8.28
C ASP A 106 5.09 17.05 7.14
N GLU A 107 6.04 17.98 7.23
CA GLU A 107 7.05 18.18 6.19
C GLU A 107 7.90 16.94 5.94
N GLU A 108 8.24 16.19 6.98
CA GLU A 108 9.00 14.94 6.86
C GLU A 108 8.18 13.86 6.15
N GLY A 109 6.93 13.68 6.55
CA GLY A 109 6.01 12.74 5.91
C GLY A 109 5.80 13.07 4.42
N VAL A 110 5.56 14.35 4.09
CA VAL A 110 5.43 14.78 2.69
C VAL A 110 6.71 14.51 1.88
N ARG A 111 7.89 14.81 2.44
CA ARG A 111 9.18 14.53 1.79
C ARG A 111 9.37 13.02 1.57
N THR A 112 9.02 12.21 2.57
CA THR A 112 9.09 10.75 2.50
C THR A 112 8.20 10.21 1.38
N MET A 113 6.95 10.69 1.27
CA MET A 113 6.02 10.28 0.20
C MET A 113 6.52 10.69 -1.19
N ARG A 114 7.10 11.88 -1.32
CA ARG A 114 7.72 12.31 -2.59
C ARG A 114 8.90 11.44 -2.97
N THR A 115 9.74 11.07 -2.00
CA THR A 115 10.87 10.15 -2.24
C THR A 115 10.38 8.76 -2.64
N LEU A 116 9.35 8.24 -1.97
CA LEU A 116 8.71 6.98 -2.35
C LEU A 116 8.25 7.00 -3.81
N GLY A 117 7.51 8.05 -4.21
CA GLY A 117 7.03 8.18 -5.58
C GLY A 117 8.16 8.20 -6.62
N LYS A 118 9.27 8.92 -6.33
CA LYS A 118 10.45 8.93 -7.19
C LYS A 118 11.10 7.55 -7.29
N ASN A 119 11.24 6.84 -6.17
CA ASN A 119 11.86 5.52 -6.13
C ASN A 119 10.99 4.49 -6.86
N MET A 120 9.66 4.52 -6.68
CA MET A 120 8.74 3.69 -7.44
C MET A 120 8.83 3.95 -8.95
N ALA A 121 8.83 5.22 -9.36
CA ALA A 121 8.91 5.59 -10.77
C ALA A 121 10.24 5.15 -11.41
N TRP A 122 11.35 5.31 -10.67
CA TRP A 122 12.66 4.84 -11.12
C TRP A 122 12.68 3.32 -11.29
N LEU A 123 12.16 2.58 -10.29
CA LEU A 123 12.14 1.11 -10.31
C LEU A 123 11.26 0.59 -11.46
N LEU A 124 10.05 1.14 -11.63
CA LEU A 124 9.14 0.77 -12.73
C LEU A 124 9.79 0.99 -14.11
N LYS A 125 10.52 2.10 -14.29
CA LYS A 125 11.27 2.34 -15.54
C LYS A 125 12.42 1.38 -15.77
N LYS A 126 12.99 0.78 -14.71
CA LYS A 126 14.07 -0.21 -14.82
C LYS A 126 13.56 -1.61 -15.11
N LEU A 127 12.35 -1.91 -14.68
CA LEU A 127 11.72 -3.23 -14.87
C LEU A 127 10.97 -3.37 -16.19
N GLY A 128 10.47 -2.29 -16.72
CA GLY A 128 9.70 -2.26 -17.96
C GLY A 128 10.34 -1.54 -19.07
#